data_9ab709b4d1cea6c35a40e4d8ede4e2d3
#
_entry.id   9ab709b4d1cea6c35a40e4d8ede4e2d3
#
_cell.length_a   1.000
_cell.length_b   1.000
_cell.length_c   1.000
_cell.angle_alpha   90.00
_cell.angle_beta   90.00
_cell.angle_gamma   90.00
#
_symmetry.space_group_name_H-M   'P 1'
#
loop_
_entity.id
_entity.type
_entity.pdbx_description
1 polymer ?
#
loop_
_entity_poly.entity_id
_entity_poly.type
_entity_poly.pdbx_seq_one_letter_code
_entity_poly.pdbx_strand_id
1 'polypeptide(L)'
;MAKIGFIGMGNMGYAMLKGVLNVFEPSDIIFTCPDLDKCKRISDETGVKYAESNAECANNAQYIVLAVKPQVYSAVMKNIVNVIREDSVVISIAPGITIDSIKDNLGINTKVVRAMPNTPVSYTHLRAHET
;
A
#
# COMPACT_ATOMS: atom_id res chain seq x y z
N MET A 1 4.30 15.69 2.38
CA MET A 1 3.88 14.30 2.66
C MET A 1 3.07 13.77 1.50
N ALA A 2 3.34 12.52 1.09
CA ALA A 2 2.55 11.88 0.05
C ALA A 2 1.16 11.52 0.57
N LYS A 3 0.19 11.46 -0.33
CA LYS A 3 -1.15 11.01 0.03
C LYS A 3 -1.21 9.50 0.15
N ILE A 4 -0.56 8.79 -0.77
CA ILE A 4 -0.62 7.32 -0.84
C ILE A 4 0.78 6.75 -0.86
N GLY A 5 1.01 5.75 0.00
CA GLY A 5 2.25 4.98 0.01
C GLY A 5 1.96 3.51 -0.25
N PHE A 6 2.72 2.90 -1.14
CA PHE A 6 2.59 1.47 -1.45
C PHE A 6 3.77 0.72 -0.84
N ILE A 7 3.48 -0.23 0.02
CA ILE A 7 4.49 -1.15 0.53
C ILE A 7 4.35 -2.45 -0.23
N GLY A 8 5.35 -2.72 -1.06
CA GLY A 8 5.33 -3.86 -1.97
C GLY A 8 5.00 -3.44 -3.39
N MET A 9 5.72 -4.04 -4.35
CA MET A 9 5.57 -3.66 -5.75
C MET A 9 5.59 -4.89 -6.66
N GLY A 10 4.88 -5.92 -6.22
CA GLY A 10 4.60 -7.06 -7.09
C GLY A 10 3.59 -6.68 -8.16
N ASN A 11 3.04 -7.69 -8.85
CA ASN A 11 2.12 -7.42 -9.95
C ASN A 11 0.91 -6.58 -9.52
N MET A 12 0.32 -6.89 -8.37
CA MET A 12 -0.85 -6.17 -7.91
C MET A 12 -0.50 -4.76 -7.46
N GLY A 13 0.59 -4.60 -6.71
CA GLY A 13 1.03 -3.28 -6.27
C GLY A 13 1.36 -2.37 -7.45
N TYR A 14 2.06 -2.90 -8.43
CA TYR A 14 2.40 -2.14 -9.64
C TYR A 14 1.15 -1.75 -10.42
N ALA A 15 0.20 -2.68 -10.58
CA ALA A 15 -1.05 -2.38 -11.28
C ALA A 15 -1.84 -1.28 -10.56
N MET A 16 -1.89 -1.32 -9.24
CA MET A 16 -2.56 -0.28 -8.47
C MET A 16 -1.86 1.07 -8.58
N LEU A 17 -0.53 1.06 -8.57
CA LEU A 17 0.25 2.28 -8.75
C LEU A 17 -0.09 2.94 -10.09
N LYS A 18 -0.08 2.16 -11.15
CA LYS A 18 -0.43 2.67 -12.48
C LYS A 18 -1.86 3.18 -12.51
N GLY A 19 -2.76 2.51 -11.81
CA GLY A 19 -4.16 2.94 -11.74
C GLY A 19 -4.33 4.28 -11.04
N VAL A 20 -3.68 4.47 -9.88
CA VAL A 20 -3.84 5.72 -9.15
C VAL A 20 -3.16 6.89 -9.84
N LEU A 21 -2.20 6.64 -10.71
CA LEU A 21 -1.57 7.70 -11.51
C LEU A 21 -2.53 8.36 -12.50
N ASN A 22 -3.70 7.76 -12.75
CA ASN A 22 -4.73 8.39 -13.57
C ASN A 22 -5.49 9.48 -12.80
N VAL A 23 -5.37 9.50 -11.47
CA VAL A 23 -6.11 10.41 -10.61
C VAL A 23 -5.18 11.31 -9.81
N PHE A 24 -4.04 10.78 -9.37
CA PHE A 24 -3.09 11.51 -8.54
C PHE A 24 -1.81 11.84 -9.29
N GLU A 25 -1.18 12.93 -8.88
CA GLU A 25 0.12 13.30 -9.44
C GLU A 25 1.20 12.38 -8.88
N PRO A 26 2.30 12.15 -9.62
CA PRO A 26 3.40 11.35 -9.09
C PRO A 26 3.93 11.85 -7.74
N SER A 27 3.90 13.17 -7.52
CA SER A 27 4.37 13.75 -6.25
C SER A 27 3.45 13.42 -5.07
N ASP A 28 2.23 12.93 -5.31
CA ASP A 28 1.30 12.52 -4.27
C ASP A 28 1.51 11.08 -3.82
N ILE A 29 2.45 10.38 -4.45
CA ILE A 29 2.62 8.94 -4.25
C ILE A 29 4.05 8.62 -3.87
N ILE A 30 4.22 7.64 -2.99
CA ILE A 30 5.53 7.07 -2.65
C ILE A 30 5.36 5.55 -2.61
N PHE A 31 6.43 4.82 -2.86
CA PHE A 31 6.37 3.36 -2.77
C PHE A 31 7.69 2.80 -2.28
N THR A 32 7.68 1.53 -1.88
CA THR A 32 8.90 0.81 -1.56
C THR A 32 8.75 -0.66 -1.93
N CYS A 33 9.86 -1.32 -2.15
CA CYS A 33 9.90 -2.75 -2.37
C CYS A 33 11.29 -3.25 -1.96
N PRO A 34 11.46 -4.57 -1.73
CA PRO A 34 12.75 -5.09 -1.28
C PRO A 34 13.88 -4.95 -2.29
N ASP A 35 13.55 -4.93 -3.57
CA ASP A 35 14.55 -4.86 -4.65
C ASP A 35 14.72 -3.41 -5.08
N LEU A 36 15.81 -2.78 -4.65
CA LEU A 36 16.05 -1.36 -4.94
C LEU A 36 16.26 -1.08 -6.43
N ASP A 37 16.82 -2.04 -7.17
CA ASP A 37 16.98 -1.88 -8.63
C ASP A 37 15.60 -1.82 -9.30
N LYS A 38 14.67 -2.64 -8.84
CA LYS A 38 13.29 -2.60 -9.32
C LYS A 38 12.63 -1.28 -8.96
N CYS A 39 12.88 -0.79 -7.75
CA CYS A 39 12.36 0.52 -7.32
C CYS A 39 12.84 1.64 -8.22
N LYS A 40 14.12 1.63 -8.58
CA LYS A 40 14.68 2.64 -9.47
C LYS A 40 14.03 2.61 -10.84
N ARG A 41 13.83 1.42 -11.40
CA ARG A 41 13.20 1.27 -12.70
C ARG A 41 11.78 1.82 -12.70
N ILE A 42 11.01 1.46 -11.67
CA ILE A 42 9.62 1.93 -11.56
C ILE A 42 9.58 3.43 -11.35
N SER A 43 10.48 3.96 -10.51
CA SER A 43 10.56 5.40 -10.27
C SER A 43 10.90 6.16 -11.54
N ASP A 44 11.86 5.66 -12.33
CA ASP A 44 12.23 6.30 -13.61
C ASP A 44 11.07 6.24 -14.61
N GLU A 45 10.34 5.14 -14.63
CA GLU A 45 9.22 4.95 -15.56
C GLU A 45 8.03 5.83 -15.22
N THR A 46 7.72 5.97 -13.93
CA THR A 46 6.47 6.60 -13.48
C THR A 46 6.65 8.01 -12.95
N GLY A 47 7.85 8.39 -12.57
CA GLY A 47 8.11 9.65 -11.89
C GLY A 47 7.75 9.61 -10.41
N VAL A 48 7.37 8.45 -9.88
CA VAL A 48 6.99 8.31 -8.48
C VAL A 48 8.23 8.04 -7.63
N LYS A 49 8.35 8.77 -6.53
CA LYS A 49 9.46 8.63 -5.60
C LYS A 49 9.37 7.30 -4.84
N TYR A 50 10.51 6.68 -4.57
CA TYR A 50 10.52 5.47 -3.75
C TYR A 50 11.27 5.70 -2.44
N ALA A 51 10.84 4.95 -1.41
CA ALA A 51 11.49 4.92 -0.12
C ALA A 51 12.37 3.69 -0.02
N GLU A 52 13.41 3.77 0.78
CA GLU A 52 14.35 2.65 0.93
C GLU A 52 13.95 1.66 2.03
N SER A 53 12.89 1.96 2.78
CA SER A 53 12.37 1.06 3.81
C SER A 53 10.87 1.19 3.95
N ASN A 54 10.27 0.17 4.55
CA ASN A 54 8.83 0.19 4.83
C ASN A 54 8.49 1.32 5.80
N ALA A 55 9.32 1.51 6.82
CA ALA A 55 9.09 2.57 7.81
C ALA A 55 9.13 3.96 7.17
N GLU A 56 10.09 4.21 6.29
CA GLU A 56 10.19 5.49 5.59
C GLU A 56 8.95 5.73 4.73
N CYS A 57 8.51 4.70 4.01
CA CYS A 57 7.32 4.81 3.16
C CYS A 57 6.09 5.12 4.00
N ALA A 58 5.87 4.38 5.08
CA ALA A 58 4.71 4.58 5.94
C ALA A 58 4.74 5.94 6.63
N ASN A 59 5.93 6.40 7.03
CA ASN A 59 6.06 7.68 7.70
C ASN A 59 5.77 8.87 6.79
N ASN A 60 5.87 8.67 5.48
CA ASN A 60 5.71 9.74 4.49
C ASN A 60 4.40 9.65 3.70
N ALA A 61 3.44 8.86 4.15
CA ALA A 61 2.17 8.71 3.45
C ALA A 61 1.02 8.69 4.45
N GLN A 62 -0.12 9.23 4.04
CA GLN A 62 -1.33 9.16 4.86
C GLN A 62 -2.07 7.85 4.66
N TYR A 63 -2.24 7.42 3.41
CA TYR A 63 -2.86 6.14 3.07
C TYR A 63 -1.76 5.16 2.75
N ILE A 64 -1.70 4.07 3.51
CA ILE A 64 -0.63 3.07 3.38
C ILE A 64 -1.23 1.79 2.82
N VAL A 65 -0.89 1.45 1.59
CA VAL A 65 -1.37 0.24 0.93
C VAL A 65 -0.39 -0.89 1.18
N LEU A 66 -0.85 -1.95 1.82
CA LEU A 66 -0.03 -3.14 2.04
C LEU A 66 -0.22 -4.08 0.85
N ALA A 67 0.71 -3.98 -0.10
CA ALA A 67 0.65 -4.74 -1.36
C ALA A 67 1.69 -5.86 -1.39
N VAL A 68 1.91 -6.47 -0.23
CA VAL A 68 2.83 -7.61 -0.09
C VAL A 68 2.02 -8.89 0.07
N LYS A 69 2.70 -10.03 -0.05
CA LYS A 69 2.05 -11.33 0.14
C LYS A 69 1.58 -11.49 1.58
N PRO A 70 0.50 -12.23 1.83
CA PRO A 70 -0.04 -12.39 3.19
C PRO A 70 0.98 -12.84 4.22
N GLN A 71 1.89 -13.74 3.84
CA GLN A 71 2.89 -14.26 4.77
C GLN A 71 3.93 -13.24 5.18
N VAL A 72 3.99 -12.09 4.51
CA VAL A 72 4.94 -11.01 4.80
C VAL A 72 4.32 -9.94 5.70
N TYR A 73 3.00 -9.96 5.87
CA TYR A 73 2.29 -8.91 6.61
C TYR A 73 2.83 -8.70 8.03
N SER A 74 3.07 -9.78 8.76
CA SER A 74 3.55 -9.67 10.14
C SER A 74 4.85 -8.88 10.23
N ALA A 75 5.80 -9.19 9.35
CA ALA A 75 7.09 -8.51 9.33
C ALA A 75 6.93 -7.03 8.94
N VAL A 76 6.09 -6.76 7.96
CA VAL A 76 5.85 -5.38 7.51
C VAL A 76 5.22 -4.56 8.63
N MET A 77 4.21 -5.11 9.31
CA MET A 77 3.55 -4.40 10.40
C MET A 77 4.51 -4.07 11.53
N LYS A 78 5.46 -4.94 11.84
CA LYS A 78 6.50 -4.65 12.82
C LYS A 78 7.37 -3.47 12.40
N ASN A 79 7.62 -3.31 11.10
CA ASN A 79 8.43 -2.21 10.59
C ASN A 79 7.72 -0.87 10.69
N ILE A 80 6.39 -0.84 10.64
CA ILE A 80 5.65 0.41 10.52
C ILE A 80 4.89 0.80 11.78
N VAL A 81 4.76 -0.09 12.76
CA VAL A 81 3.93 0.16 13.94
C VAL A 81 4.34 1.42 14.69
N ASN A 82 5.61 1.75 14.70
CA ASN A 82 6.11 2.91 15.45
C ASN A 82 6.10 4.21 14.65
N VAL A 83 5.78 4.17 13.36
CA VAL A 83 5.82 5.36 12.52
C VAL A 83 4.46 5.75 11.96
N ILE A 84 3.45 4.90 12.07
CA ILE A 84 2.10 5.27 11.64
C ILE A 84 1.52 6.29 12.64
N ARG A 85 0.64 7.14 12.13
CA ARG A 85 0.05 8.22 12.91
C ARG A 85 -1.44 7.95 13.13
N GLU A 86 -2.05 8.75 14.01
CA GLU A 86 -3.49 8.62 14.28
C GLU A 86 -4.35 8.82 13.03
N ASP A 87 -3.90 9.67 12.12
CA ASP A 87 -4.62 9.94 10.87
C ASP A 87 -4.21 9.00 9.74
N SER A 88 -3.27 8.08 9.98
CA SER A 88 -2.88 7.11 8.96
C SER A 88 -4.03 6.12 8.71
N VAL A 89 -4.20 5.76 7.44
CA VAL A 89 -5.18 4.74 7.05
C VAL A 89 -4.42 3.61 6.38
N VAL A 90 -4.57 2.40 6.90
CA VAL A 90 -3.91 1.23 6.34
C VAL A 90 -4.90 0.50 5.44
N ILE A 91 -4.51 0.28 4.19
CA ILE A 91 -5.33 -0.40 3.20
C ILE A 91 -4.72 -1.76 2.92
N SER A 92 -5.45 -2.81 3.24
CA SER A 92 -5.00 -4.19 3.02
C SER A 92 -5.65 -4.74 1.76
N ILE A 93 -4.85 -5.34 0.89
CA ILE A 93 -5.35 -5.96 -0.33
C ILE A 93 -5.17 -7.48 -0.34
N ALA A 94 -4.67 -8.06 0.74
CA ALA A 94 -4.44 -9.50 0.82
C ALA A 94 -5.70 -10.23 1.27
N PRO A 95 -6.18 -11.21 0.51
CA PRO A 95 -7.27 -12.05 0.97
C PRO A 95 -6.81 -12.88 2.17
N GLY A 96 -7.71 -13.13 3.09
CA GLY A 96 -7.40 -13.94 4.26
C GLY A 96 -6.77 -13.20 5.42
N ILE A 97 -6.37 -11.95 5.26
CA ILE A 97 -5.89 -11.12 6.36
C ILE A 97 -7.07 -10.30 6.87
N THR A 98 -7.42 -10.48 8.13
CA THR A 98 -8.58 -9.79 8.71
C THR A 98 -8.21 -8.40 9.21
N ILE A 99 -9.21 -7.53 9.29
CA ILE A 99 -9.03 -6.20 9.88
C ILE A 99 -8.58 -6.33 11.32
N ASP A 100 -9.17 -7.26 12.07
CA ASP A 100 -8.81 -7.47 13.48
C ASP A 100 -7.34 -7.87 13.63
N SER A 101 -6.84 -8.73 12.76
CA SER A 101 -5.44 -9.14 12.77
C SER A 101 -4.51 -7.94 12.57
N ILE A 102 -4.86 -7.04 11.65
CA ILE A 102 -4.06 -5.84 11.41
C ILE A 102 -4.10 -4.92 12.63
N LYS A 103 -5.27 -4.73 13.22
CA LYS A 103 -5.40 -3.89 14.42
C LYS A 103 -4.68 -4.48 15.62
N ASP A 104 -4.62 -5.82 15.72
CA ASP A 104 -3.87 -6.47 16.78
C ASP A 104 -2.37 -6.15 16.71
N ASN A 105 -1.87 -5.96 15.49
CA ASN A 105 -0.45 -5.67 15.28
C ASN A 105 -0.13 -4.18 15.30
N LEU A 106 -1.03 -3.34 14.83
CA LEU A 106 -0.78 -1.90 14.68
C LEU A 106 -1.45 -1.03 15.74
N GLY A 107 -2.43 -1.58 16.44
CA GLY A 107 -3.18 -0.84 17.46
C GLY A 107 -4.66 -0.85 17.15
N ILE A 108 -5.47 -0.95 18.20
CA ILE A 108 -6.92 -1.10 18.06
C ILE A 108 -7.57 0.14 17.43
N ASN A 109 -6.93 1.30 17.56
CA ASN A 109 -7.45 2.55 17.00
C ASN A 109 -6.97 2.82 15.58
N THR A 110 -6.16 1.93 15.01
CA THR A 110 -5.68 2.06 13.64
C THR A 110 -6.86 1.99 12.67
N LYS A 111 -6.91 2.93 11.73
CA LYS A 111 -7.94 2.91 10.69
C LYS A 111 -7.50 1.92 9.61
N VAL A 112 -8.31 0.89 9.40
CA VAL A 112 -7.98 -0.17 8.44
C VAL A 112 -9.13 -0.33 7.44
N VAL A 113 -8.77 -0.38 6.17
CA VAL A 113 -9.70 -0.63 5.07
C VAL A 113 -9.23 -1.87 4.33
N ARG A 114 -10.13 -2.76 4.00
CA ARG A 114 -9.83 -3.89 3.13
C ARG A 114 -10.31 -3.56 1.73
N ALA A 115 -9.42 -3.71 0.77
CA ALA A 115 -9.75 -3.58 -0.64
C ALA A 115 -9.46 -4.91 -1.31
N MET A 116 -10.24 -5.25 -2.31
CA MET A 116 -10.04 -6.49 -3.07
C MET A 116 -9.85 -6.12 -4.54
N PRO A 117 -8.67 -5.59 -4.88
CA PRO A 117 -8.41 -5.21 -6.26
C PRO A 117 -8.41 -6.43 -7.15
N ASN A 118 -8.97 -6.27 -8.33
CA ASN A 118 -9.04 -7.34 -9.33
C ASN A 118 -8.38 -6.86 -10.60
N THR A 119 -8.24 -7.80 -11.54
CA THR A 119 -7.77 -7.43 -12.87
C THR A 119 -8.79 -6.50 -13.52
N PRO A 120 -8.40 -5.75 -14.56
CA PRO A 120 -9.34 -4.88 -15.26
C PRO A 120 -10.59 -5.60 -15.77
N VAL A 121 -10.48 -6.88 -16.07
CA VAL A 121 -11.62 -7.68 -16.53
C VAL A 121 -12.71 -7.79 -15.45
N SER A 122 -12.31 -7.74 -14.18
CA SER A 122 -13.21 -7.88 -13.04
C SER A 122 -13.65 -6.54 -12.48
N TYR A 123 -13.36 -5.45 -13.15
CA TYR A 123 -13.61 -4.11 -12.64
C TYR A 123 -15.09 -3.87 -12.26
N THR A 124 -16.00 -4.27 -13.12
CA THR A 124 -17.42 -4.11 -12.85
C THR A 124 -17.84 -4.89 -11.61
N HIS A 125 -17.29 -6.07 -11.43
CA HIS A 125 -17.57 -6.90 -10.28
C HIS A 125 -17.07 -6.24 -8.99
N LEU A 126 -15.86 -5.67 -9.03
CA LEU A 126 -15.32 -4.95 -7.88
C LEU A 126 -16.22 -3.78 -7.48
N ARG A 127 -16.72 -3.03 -8.45
CA ARG A 127 -17.61 -1.92 -8.16
C ARG A 127 -18.91 -2.36 -7.49
N ALA A 128 -19.41 -3.51 -7.85
CA ALA A 128 -20.61 -4.05 -7.22
C ALA A 128 -20.41 -4.32 -5.73
N HIS A 129 -19.20 -4.67 -5.33
CA HIS A 129 -18.88 -4.94 -3.93
C HIS A 129 -18.77 -3.67 -3.08
N GLU A 130 -18.58 -2.52 -3.69
CA GLU A 130 -18.47 -1.27 -2.97
C GLU A 130 -19.81 -0.75 -2.48
N THR A 131 -20.87 -1.26 -3.02
CA THR A 131 -22.21 -0.83 -2.66
C THR A 131 -22.80 -1.73 -1.59
#